data_61b6d4e8ab8c3cabf6381050e7d9ec81
#
_entry.id   61b6d4e8ab8c3cabf6381050e7d9ec81
#
_cell.length_a   1.000
_cell.length_b   1.000
_cell.length_c   1.000
_cell.angle_alpha   90.00
_cell.angle_beta   90.00
_cell.angle_gamma   90.00
#
_symmetry.space_group_name_H-M   'P 1'
#
loop_
_entity.id
_entity.type
_entity.pdbx_description
1 polymer ?
#
loop_
_entity_poly.entity_id
_entity_poly.type
_entity_poly.pdbx_seq_one_letter_code
_entity_poly.pdbx_strand_id
1 'polypeptide(L)'
;MDIETIITDMENDGNITGYQYFTNLKNRTIVFNNECQESIIETVGMPLLKFNEDESMAPVHLYINSEGGSVFASLYICNIIDNYRKPLYIHVLGYALSMGFNLVIAGKDNPNVHKDCYPFSVFMMHSGSLAINGTVAQTKSFMKFNDKLEEQVKQYILTHTTIDEETYEKFKDDDFWLTAEDALAYGVVDSIIGGEKNNGEK
;
A
#
# COMPACT_ATOMS: atom_id res chain seq x y z
N MET A 1 25.71 -15.43 -7.99
CA MET A 1 25.30 -14.86 -9.30
C MET A 1 24.91 -13.44 -8.99
N ASP A 2 25.45 -12.47 -9.69
CA ASP A 2 25.06 -11.07 -9.51
C ASP A 2 23.76 -10.77 -10.27
N ILE A 3 23.11 -9.65 -9.95
CA ILE A 3 21.81 -9.30 -10.52
C ILE A 3 21.87 -9.03 -12.03
N GLU A 4 23.02 -8.57 -12.56
CA GLU A 4 23.20 -8.33 -13.99
C GLU A 4 23.14 -9.65 -14.78
N THR A 5 23.80 -10.68 -14.27
CA THR A 5 23.76 -12.03 -14.87
C THR A 5 22.32 -12.57 -14.87
N ILE A 6 21.59 -12.42 -13.76
CA ILE A 6 20.18 -12.87 -13.66
C ILE A 6 19.30 -12.15 -14.70
N ILE A 7 19.44 -10.83 -14.82
CA ILE A 7 18.68 -10.03 -15.78
C ILE A 7 18.97 -10.47 -17.21
N THR A 8 20.25 -10.68 -17.54
CA THR A 8 20.68 -11.12 -18.87
C THR A 8 20.12 -12.51 -19.21
N ASP A 9 20.16 -13.45 -18.26
CA ASP A 9 19.61 -14.79 -18.44
C ASP A 9 18.09 -14.73 -18.68
N MET A 10 17.36 -13.94 -17.92
CA MET A 10 15.91 -13.77 -18.08
C MET A 10 15.53 -13.10 -19.40
N GLU A 11 16.33 -12.15 -19.88
CA GLU A 11 16.15 -11.53 -21.19
C GLU A 11 16.33 -12.57 -22.31
N ASN A 12 17.36 -13.39 -22.21
CA ASN A 12 17.66 -14.44 -23.18
C ASN A 12 16.61 -15.57 -23.19
N ASP A 13 16.06 -15.91 -22.02
CA ASP A 13 15.02 -16.94 -21.86
C ASP A 13 13.62 -16.44 -22.22
N GLY A 14 13.44 -15.13 -22.54
CA GLY A 14 12.16 -14.52 -22.84
C GLY A 14 11.23 -14.36 -21.62
N ASN A 15 11.76 -14.46 -20.40
CA ASN A 15 11.00 -14.23 -19.16
C ASN A 15 10.84 -12.72 -18.88
N ILE A 16 9.96 -12.07 -19.64
CA ILE A 16 9.73 -10.63 -19.58
C ILE A 16 9.34 -10.16 -18.17
N THR A 17 8.48 -10.88 -17.47
CA THR A 17 8.03 -10.51 -16.12
C THR A 17 9.18 -10.53 -15.11
N GLY A 18 9.98 -11.59 -15.12
CA GLY A 18 11.18 -11.69 -14.30
C GLY A 18 12.20 -10.60 -14.62
N TYR A 19 12.49 -10.40 -15.91
CA TYR A 19 13.37 -9.35 -16.38
C TYR A 19 12.94 -7.96 -15.89
N GLN A 20 11.66 -7.60 -16.06
CA GLN A 20 11.12 -6.32 -15.59
C GLN A 20 11.21 -6.18 -14.08
N TYR A 21 10.86 -7.23 -13.33
CA TYR A 21 10.92 -7.22 -11.87
C TYR A 21 12.32 -6.92 -11.36
N PHE A 22 13.33 -7.67 -11.80
CA PHE A 22 14.71 -7.48 -11.35
C PHE A 22 15.33 -6.16 -11.86
N THR A 23 14.98 -5.73 -13.06
CA THR A 23 15.41 -4.43 -13.61
C THR A 23 14.85 -3.28 -12.76
N ASN A 24 13.58 -3.37 -12.37
CA ASN A 24 12.97 -2.40 -11.47
C ASN A 24 13.65 -2.39 -10.10
N LEU A 25 13.89 -3.55 -9.49
CA LEU A 25 14.60 -3.63 -8.21
C LEU A 25 16.01 -3.05 -8.28
N LYS A 26 16.75 -3.27 -9.36
CA LYS A 26 18.07 -2.64 -9.58
C LYS A 26 17.98 -1.10 -9.53
N ASN A 27 16.88 -0.53 -10.01
CA ASN A 27 16.60 0.89 -9.98
C ASN A 27 15.85 1.35 -8.71
N ARG A 28 15.85 0.53 -7.65
CA ARG A 28 15.13 0.80 -6.38
C ARG A 28 13.63 1.08 -6.59
N THR A 29 13.06 0.43 -7.57
CA THR A 29 11.65 0.56 -7.94
C THR A 29 10.93 -0.76 -7.66
N ILE A 30 9.80 -0.68 -6.96
CA ILE A 30 8.90 -1.80 -6.71
C ILE A 30 7.59 -1.48 -7.42
N VAL A 31 7.13 -2.36 -8.29
CA VAL A 31 5.82 -2.22 -8.95
C VAL A 31 4.89 -3.27 -8.38
N PHE A 32 3.89 -2.82 -7.66
CA PHE A 32 2.84 -3.64 -7.10
C PHE A 32 1.54 -3.43 -7.88
N ASN A 33 1.27 -4.34 -8.82
CA ASN A 33 0.09 -4.32 -9.70
C ASN A 33 -0.66 -5.65 -9.58
N ASN A 34 -1.16 -5.95 -8.39
CA ASN A 34 -1.82 -7.20 -8.06
C ASN A 34 -2.75 -7.04 -6.86
N GLU A 35 -3.52 -8.10 -6.59
CA GLU A 35 -4.22 -8.30 -5.33
C GLU A 35 -3.23 -8.47 -4.17
N CYS A 36 -3.60 -7.97 -2.98
CA CYS A 36 -2.85 -8.17 -1.74
C CYS A 36 -2.97 -9.64 -1.28
N GLN A 37 -2.14 -10.52 -1.83
CA GLN A 37 -2.01 -11.91 -1.41
C GLN A 37 -0.77 -12.10 -0.54
N GLU A 38 -0.58 -13.28 0.05
CA GLU A 38 0.60 -13.58 0.88
C GLU A 38 1.93 -13.35 0.13
N SER A 39 1.94 -13.51 -1.20
CA SER A 39 3.11 -13.26 -2.04
C SER A 39 3.61 -11.81 -2.03
N ILE A 40 2.84 -10.83 -1.53
CA ILE A 40 3.33 -9.45 -1.40
C ILE A 40 4.42 -9.33 -0.35
N ILE A 41 4.50 -10.28 0.59
CA ILE A 41 5.58 -10.34 1.58
C ILE A 41 6.93 -10.46 0.86
N GLU A 42 7.02 -11.37 -0.12
CA GLU A 42 8.25 -11.59 -0.90
C GLU A 42 8.46 -10.53 -1.97
N THR A 43 7.39 -10.12 -2.67
CA THR A 43 7.53 -9.24 -3.84
C THR A 43 7.59 -7.75 -3.51
N VAL A 44 7.08 -7.34 -2.37
CA VAL A 44 7.09 -5.95 -1.89
C VAL A 44 7.83 -5.82 -0.56
N GLY A 45 7.46 -6.62 0.44
CA GLY A 45 7.98 -6.51 1.80
C GLY A 45 9.47 -6.77 1.89
N MET A 46 9.95 -7.88 1.34
CA MET A 46 11.37 -8.22 1.39
C MET A 46 12.26 -7.21 0.65
N PRO A 47 11.90 -6.73 -0.57
CA PRO A 47 12.63 -5.63 -1.20
C PRO A 47 12.66 -4.35 -0.36
N LEU A 48 11.51 -3.92 0.23
CA LEU A 48 11.47 -2.75 1.11
C LEU A 48 12.42 -2.90 2.30
N LEU A 49 12.38 -4.04 2.99
CA LEU A 49 13.31 -4.32 4.11
C LEU A 49 14.75 -4.28 3.64
N LYS A 50 15.08 -4.92 2.50
CA LYS A 50 16.43 -4.92 1.94
C LYS A 50 16.93 -3.51 1.66
N PHE A 51 16.13 -2.67 1.02
CA PHE A 51 16.49 -1.28 0.75
C PHE A 51 16.57 -0.43 2.02
N ASN A 52 15.76 -0.73 3.03
CA ASN A 52 15.81 -0.05 4.32
C ASN A 52 17.10 -0.33 5.11
N GLU A 53 17.75 -1.48 4.86
CA GLU A 53 18.95 -1.94 5.55
C GLU A 53 20.25 -1.71 4.78
N ASP A 54 20.20 -1.49 3.44
CA ASP A 54 21.40 -1.27 2.64
C ASP A 54 22.10 0.06 3.02
N GLU A 55 23.29 0.34 2.48
CA GLU A 55 24.04 1.56 2.79
C GLU A 55 23.55 2.78 1.99
N SER A 56 22.73 2.57 0.96
CA SER A 56 22.28 3.63 0.06
C SER A 56 21.18 4.48 0.70
N MET A 57 21.28 5.80 0.55
CA MET A 57 20.22 6.77 0.87
C MET A 57 19.43 7.20 -0.36
N ALA A 58 19.67 6.56 -1.52
CA ALA A 58 18.89 6.82 -2.71
C ALA A 58 17.42 6.44 -2.49
N PRO A 59 16.46 7.21 -3.00
CA PRO A 59 15.05 6.98 -2.77
C PRO A 59 14.60 5.61 -3.32
N VAL A 60 13.59 5.04 -2.68
CA VAL A 60 12.85 3.87 -3.16
C VAL A 60 11.51 4.35 -3.68
N HIS A 61 11.08 3.82 -4.81
CA HIS A 61 9.80 4.12 -5.44
C HIS A 61 8.90 2.88 -5.41
N LEU A 62 7.75 3.00 -4.77
CA LEU A 62 6.70 1.96 -4.72
C LEU A 62 5.50 2.42 -5.54
N TYR A 63 5.26 1.79 -6.67
CA TYR A 63 4.09 2.03 -7.51
C TYR A 63 2.98 1.06 -7.13
N ILE A 64 1.80 1.59 -6.79
CA ILE A 64 0.64 0.80 -6.36
C ILE A 64 -0.49 0.92 -7.38
N ASN A 65 -1.02 -0.23 -7.79
CA ASN A 65 -2.27 -0.41 -8.51
C ASN A 65 -2.91 -1.71 -7.99
N SER A 66 -3.75 -1.64 -6.96
CA SER A 66 -4.22 -2.82 -6.23
C SER A 66 -5.67 -2.70 -5.79
N GLU A 67 -6.43 -3.76 -6.04
CA GLU A 67 -7.80 -3.93 -5.55
C GLU A 67 -7.87 -4.31 -4.05
N GLY A 68 -6.74 -4.51 -3.40
CA GLY A 68 -6.69 -4.92 -2.00
C GLY A 68 -6.57 -6.43 -1.85
N GLY A 69 -7.09 -7.00 -0.76
CA GLY A 69 -7.04 -8.44 -0.46
C GLY A 69 -6.70 -8.76 0.99
N SER A 70 -5.73 -9.65 1.23
CA SER A 70 -5.36 -10.15 2.56
C SER A 70 -5.02 -9.03 3.54
N VAL A 71 -5.79 -8.94 4.62
CA VAL A 71 -5.56 -7.98 5.71
C VAL A 71 -4.19 -8.22 6.35
N PHE A 72 -3.84 -9.48 6.64
CA PHE A 72 -2.59 -9.81 7.31
C PHE A 72 -1.35 -9.47 6.46
N ALA A 73 -1.38 -9.83 5.17
CA ALA A 73 -0.29 -9.52 4.25
C ALA A 73 -0.13 -8.01 4.09
N SER A 74 -1.23 -7.27 3.99
CA SER A 74 -1.20 -5.80 3.87
C SER A 74 -0.69 -5.12 5.14
N LEU A 75 -1.15 -5.53 6.32
CA LEU A 75 -0.67 -4.98 7.59
C LEU A 75 0.83 -5.24 7.81
N TYR A 76 1.35 -6.36 7.30
CA TYR A 76 2.79 -6.61 7.30
C TYR A 76 3.54 -5.51 6.53
N ILE A 77 3.06 -5.14 5.35
CA ILE A 77 3.66 -4.08 4.53
C ILE A 77 3.46 -2.70 5.19
N CYS A 78 2.27 -2.41 5.74
CA CYS A 78 2.01 -1.17 6.47
C CYS A 78 3.03 -0.97 7.61
N ASN A 79 3.28 -2.01 8.40
CA ASN A 79 4.28 -1.97 9.48
C ASN A 79 5.69 -1.62 8.98
N ILE A 80 6.08 -2.11 7.79
CA ILE A 80 7.38 -1.76 7.20
C ILE A 80 7.39 -0.29 6.80
N ILE A 81 6.35 0.19 6.13
CA ILE A 81 6.24 1.58 5.64
C ILE A 81 6.22 2.56 6.81
N ASP A 82 5.42 2.31 7.85
CA ASP A 82 5.33 3.17 9.05
C ASP A 82 6.68 3.36 9.73
N ASN A 83 7.54 2.32 9.67
CA ASN A 83 8.85 2.32 10.30
C ASN A 83 10.02 2.48 9.30
N TYR A 84 9.74 2.96 8.08
CA TYR A 84 10.75 3.10 7.05
C TYR A 84 11.73 4.25 7.40
N ARG A 85 13.03 4.02 7.23
CA ARG A 85 14.08 4.94 7.71
C ARG A 85 14.76 5.75 6.60
N LYS A 86 14.38 5.51 5.35
CA LYS A 86 14.99 6.12 4.16
C LYS A 86 13.93 6.77 3.28
N PRO A 87 14.31 7.61 2.30
CA PRO A 87 13.33 8.20 1.40
C PRO A 87 12.52 7.11 0.65
N LEU A 88 11.20 7.09 0.86
CA LEU A 88 10.26 6.21 0.20
C LEU A 88 9.17 7.06 -0.46
N TYR A 89 8.99 6.86 -1.74
CA TYR A 89 7.93 7.49 -2.53
C TYR A 89 6.91 6.46 -2.95
N ILE A 90 5.66 6.65 -2.56
CA ILE A 90 4.52 5.80 -2.92
C ILE A 90 3.71 6.53 -3.99
N HIS A 91 3.50 5.86 -5.14
CA HIS A 91 2.82 6.42 -6.30
C HIS A 91 1.60 5.57 -6.64
N VAL A 92 0.42 6.20 -6.74
CA VAL A 92 -0.80 5.52 -7.21
C VAL A 92 -1.08 5.93 -8.65
N LEU A 93 -1.06 4.95 -9.57
CA LEU A 93 -1.24 5.21 -11.01
C LEU A 93 -2.67 5.02 -11.49
N GLY A 94 -3.37 4.03 -10.96
CA GLY A 94 -4.73 3.67 -11.37
C GLY A 94 -5.67 3.61 -10.18
N TYR A 95 -5.50 2.64 -9.31
CA TYR A 95 -6.37 2.50 -8.15
C TYR A 95 -5.65 1.90 -6.94
N ALA A 96 -6.17 2.26 -5.76
CA ALA A 96 -5.79 1.66 -4.49
C ALA A 96 -7.06 1.42 -3.65
N LEU A 97 -7.54 0.18 -3.66
CA LEU A 97 -8.84 -0.17 -3.09
C LEU A 97 -8.68 -1.08 -1.86
N SER A 98 -9.60 -0.99 -0.90
CA SER A 98 -9.64 -1.86 0.28
C SER A 98 -8.29 -1.88 1.01
N MET A 99 -7.65 -3.03 1.19
CA MET A 99 -6.32 -3.08 1.79
C MET A 99 -5.22 -2.40 0.97
N GLY A 100 -5.41 -2.21 -0.35
CA GLY A 100 -4.55 -1.35 -1.18
C GLY A 100 -4.59 0.11 -0.75
N PHE A 101 -5.75 0.61 -0.31
CA PHE A 101 -5.90 1.94 0.30
C PHE A 101 -5.05 2.06 1.58
N ASN A 102 -5.08 1.02 2.45
CA ASN A 102 -4.29 1.01 3.68
C ASN A 102 -2.78 1.05 3.41
N LEU A 103 -2.30 0.43 2.32
CA LEU A 103 -0.88 0.53 1.93
C LEU A 103 -0.49 1.98 1.57
N VAL A 104 -1.40 2.75 0.96
CA VAL A 104 -1.12 4.14 0.57
C VAL A 104 -1.10 5.06 1.79
N ILE A 105 -2.04 4.90 2.73
CA ILE A 105 -2.08 5.77 3.92
C ILE A 105 -0.95 5.49 4.92
N ALA A 106 -0.28 4.33 4.81
CA ALA A 106 0.85 3.98 5.67
C ALA A 106 1.94 5.06 5.64
N GLY A 107 2.66 5.19 6.74
CA GLY A 107 3.75 6.18 6.88
C GLY A 107 3.27 7.63 7.01
N LYS A 108 2.03 7.88 7.45
CA LYS A 108 1.45 9.24 7.60
C LYS A 108 2.36 10.19 8.36
N ASP A 109 2.88 9.77 9.50
CA ASP A 109 3.72 10.59 10.38
C ASP A 109 5.22 10.35 10.16
N ASN A 110 5.58 9.55 9.15
CA ASN A 110 6.96 9.26 8.84
C ASN A 110 7.53 10.28 7.86
N PRO A 111 8.49 11.15 8.27
CA PRO A 111 9.02 12.21 7.42
C PRO A 111 9.80 11.70 6.20
N ASN A 112 10.10 10.41 6.15
CA ASN A 112 10.78 9.79 5.01
C ASN A 112 9.81 9.24 3.95
N VAL A 113 8.50 9.19 4.25
CA VAL A 113 7.49 8.62 3.34
C VAL A 113 6.73 9.75 2.66
N HIS A 114 6.69 9.72 1.34
CA HIS A 114 6.00 10.68 0.48
C HIS A 114 5.01 9.94 -0.41
N LYS A 115 3.81 10.50 -0.58
CA LYS A 115 2.71 9.85 -1.30
C LYS A 115 2.14 10.78 -2.35
N ASP A 116 2.04 10.28 -3.57
CA ASP A 116 1.37 10.98 -4.64
C ASP A 116 0.47 10.07 -5.49
N CYS A 117 -0.39 10.66 -6.26
CA CYS A 117 -1.22 9.93 -7.22
C CYS A 117 -1.32 10.68 -8.55
N TYR A 118 -1.74 9.97 -9.58
CA TYR A 118 -2.06 10.57 -10.86
C TYR A 118 -3.52 11.10 -10.88
N PRO A 119 -3.86 12.06 -11.75
CA PRO A 119 -5.17 12.75 -11.72
C PRO A 119 -6.40 11.83 -11.86
N PHE A 120 -6.25 10.68 -12.50
CA PHE A 120 -7.34 9.70 -12.68
C PHE A 120 -7.24 8.52 -11.71
N SER A 121 -6.41 8.63 -10.67
CA SER A 121 -6.34 7.59 -9.64
C SER A 121 -7.63 7.55 -8.82
N VAL A 122 -8.03 6.35 -8.46
CA VAL A 122 -9.25 6.07 -7.70
C VAL A 122 -8.88 5.33 -6.42
N PHE A 123 -9.54 5.70 -5.35
CA PHE A 123 -9.36 5.07 -4.05
C PHE A 123 -10.69 4.55 -3.52
N MET A 124 -10.66 3.52 -2.70
CA MET A 124 -11.86 3.03 -2.05
C MET A 124 -11.53 2.35 -0.75
N MET A 125 -12.31 2.65 0.27
CA MET A 125 -12.34 1.89 1.52
C MET A 125 -13.73 1.33 1.79
N HIS A 126 -13.77 0.20 2.46
CA HIS A 126 -14.99 -0.46 2.91
C HIS A 126 -14.70 -1.34 4.14
N SER A 127 -15.75 -1.80 4.81
CA SER A 127 -15.63 -2.87 5.79
C SER A 127 -15.24 -4.18 5.10
N GLY A 128 -14.37 -4.94 5.73
CA GLY A 128 -13.84 -6.17 5.15
C GLY A 128 -14.90 -7.26 4.94
N SER A 129 -14.69 -8.11 3.95
CA SER A 129 -15.46 -9.34 3.79
C SER A 129 -14.74 -10.51 4.46
N LEU A 130 -15.49 -11.42 5.09
CA LEU A 130 -14.94 -12.53 5.84
C LEU A 130 -15.53 -13.86 5.39
N ALA A 131 -14.67 -14.79 5.02
CA ALA A 131 -15.04 -16.19 4.80
C ALA A 131 -14.32 -17.07 5.85
N ILE A 132 -15.09 -17.82 6.65
CA ILE A 132 -14.52 -18.67 7.71
C ILE A 132 -14.91 -20.12 7.48
N ASN A 133 -13.89 -20.99 7.52
CA ASN A 133 -14.05 -22.42 7.55
C ASN A 133 -13.45 -22.98 8.86
N GLY A 134 -14.18 -23.86 9.54
CA GLY A 134 -13.69 -24.48 10.77
C GLY A 134 -14.81 -25.05 11.65
N THR A 135 -14.46 -25.57 12.82
CA THR A 135 -15.43 -25.99 13.83
C THR A 135 -16.15 -24.76 14.41
N VAL A 136 -17.35 -24.97 15.00
CA VAL A 136 -18.11 -23.90 15.66
C VAL A 136 -17.27 -23.15 16.70
N ALA A 137 -16.43 -23.85 17.47
CA ALA A 137 -15.57 -23.23 18.46
C ALA A 137 -14.48 -22.34 17.83
N GLN A 138 -13.85 -22.81 16.77
CA GLN A 138 -12.85 -22.05 16.00
C GLN A 138 -13.47 -20.80 15.36
N THR A 139 -14.64 -20.97 14.71
CA THR A 139 -15.36 -19.85 14.08
C THR A 139 -15.72 -18.77 15.11
N LYS A 140 -16.29 -19.16 16.27
CA LYS A 140 -16.61 -18.21 17.35
C LYS A 140 -15.36 -17.50 17.91
N SER A 141 -14.25 -18.21 18.04
CA SER A 141 -12.99 -17.63 18.51
C SER A 141 -12.46 -16.62 17.50
N PHE A 142 -12.47 -16.98 16.22
CA PHE A 142 -12.00 -16.10 15.15
C PHE A 142 -12.88 -14.85 15.00
N MET A 143 -14.21 -14.98 15.07
CA MET A 143 -15.12 -13.83 15.03
C MET A 143 -14.79 -12.77 16.11
N LYS A 144 -14.55 -13.21 17.35
CA LYS A 144 -14.15 -12.30 18.44
C LYS A 144 -12.78 -11.62 18.18
N PHE A 145 -11.88 -12.29 17.49
CA PHE A 145 -10.61 -11.70 17.09
C PHE A 145 -10.82 -10.71 15.93
N ASN A 146 -11.65 -11.08 14.96
CA ASN A 146 -11.97 -10.24 13.79
C ASN A 146 -12.58 -8.89 14.22
N ASP A 147 -13.50 -8.88 15.18
CA ASP A 147 -14.08 -7.63 15.73
C ASP A 147 -12.98 -6.67 16.21
N LYS A 148 -11.92 -7.21 16.84
CA LYS A 148 -10.78 -6.41 17.30
C LYS A 148 -9.90 -5.94 16.15
N LEU A 149 -9.71 -6.79 15.14
CA LEU A 149 -8.91 -6.46 13.96
C LEU A 149 -9.60 -5.38 13.13
N GLU A 150 -10.90 -5.46 12.95
CA GLU A 150 -11.69 -4.42 12.28
C GLU A 150 -11.57 -3.07 12.99
N GLU A 151 -11.67 -3.06 14.32
CA GLU A 151 -11.46 -1.83 15.10
C GLU A 151 -10.03 -1.30 14.95
N GLN A 152 -9.00 -2.16 14.91
CA GLN A 152 -7.62 -1.73 14.66
C GLN A 152 -7.46 -1.12 13.27
N VAL A 153 -8.05 -1.71 12.22
CA VAL A 153 -8.02 -1.17 10.85
C VAL A 153 -8.78 0.16 10.79
N LYS A 154 -9.94 0.27 11.44
CA LYS A 154 -10.67 1.54 11.58
C LYS A 154 -9.77 2.62 12.20
N GLN A 155 -9.19 2.34 13.36
CA GLN A 155 -8.30 3.29 14.05
C GLN A 155 -7.08 3.65 13.20
N TYR A 156 -6.56 2.69 12.42
CA TYR A 156 -5.47 2.95 11.48
C TYR A 156 -5.89 3.98 10.42
N ILE A 157 -7.06 3.82 9.82
CA ILE A 157 -7.60 4.76 8.83
C ILE A 157 -7.81 6.15 9.47
N LEU A 158 -8.48 6.23 10.62
CA LEU A 158 -8.77 7.49 11.30
C LEU A 158 -7.49 8.27 11.73
N THR A 159 -6.44 7.54 12.08
CA THR A 159 -5.16 8.17 12.49
C THR A 159 -4.26 8.51 11.31
N HIS A 160 -4.40 7.83 10.16
CA HIS A 160 -3.55 8.00 8.99
C HIS A 160 -4.17 8.89 7.89
N THR A 161 -5.38 9.38 8.12
CA THR A 161 -6.09 10.31 7.22
C THR A 161 -6.72 11.45 8.00
N THR A 162 -7.39 12.37 7.32
CA THR A 162 -8.28 13.37 7.96
C THR A 162 -9.74 12.96 7.92
N ILE A 163 -10.05 11.71 7.57
CA ILE A 163 -11.40 11.13 7.64
C ILE A 163 -11.77 11.04 9.11
N ASP A 164 -12.87 11.70 9.49
CA ASP A 164 -13.38 11.63 10.86
C ASP A 164 -14.26 10.40 11.10
N GLU A 165 -14.54 10.12 12.37
CA GLU A 165 -15.32 8.95 12.76
C GLU A 165 -16.77 9.01 12.22
N GLU A 166 -17.37 10.19 12.11
CA GLU A 166 -18.72 10.37 11.56
C GLU A 166 -18.75 9.98 10.08
N THR A 167 -17.79 10.43 9.30
CA THR A 167 -17.62 10.07 7.90
C THR A 167 -17.36 8.58 7.73
N TYR A 168 -16.46 8.01 8.56
CA TYR A 168 -16.18 6.56 8.53
C TYR A 168 -17.43 5.73 8.80
N GLU A 169 -18.18 6.01 9.88
CA GLU A 169 -19.39 5.28 10.27
C GLU A 169 -20.51 5.39 9.22
N LYS A 170 -20.58 6.49 8.50
CA LYS A 170 -21.55 6.69 7.41
C LYS A 170 -21.31 5.76 6.23
N PHE A 171 -20.06 5.43 5.94
CA PHE A 171 -19.67 4.68 4.74
C PHE A 171 -19.10 3.29 5.03
N LYS A 172 -19.02 2.88 6.31
CA LYS A 172 -18.42 1.57 6.67
C LYS A 172 -19.14 0.36 6.06
N ASP A 173 -20.46 0.47 5.85
CA ASP A 173 -21.30 -0.59 5.30
C ASP A 173 -21.51 -0.44 3.77
N ASP A 174 -20.91 0.61 3.17
CA ASP A 174 -20.92 0.90 1.75
C ASP A 174 -19.49 1.11 1.24
N ASP A 175 -19.28 0.99 -0.07
CA ASP A 175 -17.99 1.35 -0.66
C ASP A 175 -17.82 2.87 -0.67
N PHE A 176 -16.80 3.37 0.02
CA PHE A 176 -16.45 4.79 0.03
C PHE A 176 -15.41 5.09 -1.04
N TRP A 177 -15.90 5.52 -2.19
CA TRP A 177 -15.10 5.86 -3.36
C TRP A 177 -14.58 7.30 -3.31
N LEU A 178 -13.29 7.48 -3.63
CA LEU A 178 -12.61 8.77 -3.64
C LEU A 178 -11.91 8.99 -4.98
N THR A 179 -12.04 10.20 -5.52
CA THR A 179 -11.21 10.70 -6.62
C THR A 179 -9.81 11.08 -6.12
N ALA A 180 -8.91 11.46 -7.03
CA ALA A 180 -7.59 11.98 -6.65
C ALA A 180 -7.70 13.24 -5.79
N GLU A 181 -8.65 14.13 -6.09
CA GLU A 181 -8.92 15.36 -5.34
C GLU A 181 -9.45 15.06 -3.93
N ASP A 182 -10.37 14.10 -3.81
CA ASP A 182 -10.88 13.66 -2.50
C ASP A 182 -9.75 13.03 -1.67
N ALA A 183 -8.92 12.19 -2.29
CA ALA A 183 -7.77 11.56 -1.63
C ALA A 183 -6.77 12.60 -1.12
N LEU A 184 -6.51 13.66 -1.87
CA LEU A 184 -5.71 14.79 -1.42
C LEU A 184 -6.39 15.54 -0.26
N ALA A 185 -7.69 15.82 -0.35
CA ALA A 185 -8.44 16.52 0.68
C ALA A 185 -8.50 15.73 2.00
N TYR A 186 -8.64 14.41 1.92
CA TYR A 186 -8.62 13.54 3.11
C TYR A 186 -7.21 13.14 3.59
N GLY A 187 -6.15 13.68 2.96
CA GLY A 187 -4.77 13.40 3.38
C GLY A 187 -4.33 11.95 3.14
N VAL A 188 -4.98 11.26 2.20
CA VAL A 188 -4.58 9.93 1.72
C VAL A 188 -3.27 10.02 0.94
N VAL A 189 -3.13 11.09 0.14
CA VAL A 189 -1.91 11.44 -0.60
C VAL A 189 -1.48 12.87 -0.28
N ASP A 190 -0.21 13.19 -0.50
CA ASP A 190 0.38 14.51 -0.23
C ASP A 190 0.28 15.43 -1.46
N SER A 191 0.15 14.85 -2.67
CA SER A 191 0.06 15.62 -3.92
C SER A 191 -0.54 14.82 -5.07
N ILE A 192 -1.02 15.55 -6.10
CA ILE A 192 -1.45 14.98 -7.39
C ILE A 192 -0.41 15.37 -8.44
N ILE A 193 0.15 14.38 -9.17
CA ILE A 193 1.17 14.59 -10.19
C ILE A 193 0.57 15.40 -11.36
N GLY A 194 1.25 16.51 -11.72
CA GLY A 194 0.78 17.41 -12.78
C GLY A 194 -0.35 18.37 -12.37
N GLY A 195 -0.85 18.27 -11.15
CA GLY A 195 -1.75 19.25 -10.55
C GLY A 195 -1.01 20.51 -10.09
N GLU A 196 -1.74 21.58 -9.87
CA GLU A 196 -1.19 22.76 -9.17
C GLU A 196 -0.76 22.31 -7.77
N LYS A 197 0.49 22.57 -7.42
CA LYS A 197 0.92 22.38 -6.02
C LYS A 197 0.06 23.30 -5.18
N ASN A 198 -0.71 22.76 -4.24
CA ASN A 198 -1.29 23.57 -3.18
C ASN A 198 -0.14 24.25 -2.45
N ASN A 199 0.16 25.49 -2.86
CA ASN A 199 0.99 26.41 -2.08
C ASN A 199 0.16 26.81 -0.85
N GLY A 200 -0.02 25.85 0.06
CA GLY A 200 -0.52 26.13 1.39
C GLY A 200 0.47 27.11 2.02
N GLU A 201 0.07 28.36 2.07
CA GLU A 201 0.73 29.39 2.85
C GLU A 201 0.88 28.86 4.29
N LYS A 202 2.05 29.07 4.81
CA LYS A 202 2.54 28.75 6.15
C LYS A 202 1.66 29.23 7.27
#